data_83f4072f72cf9f99f8e73cf2f2c1817f
#
_entry.id   83f4072f72cf9f99f8e73cf2f2c1817f
#
_cell.length_a   1.000
_cell.length_b   1.000
_cell.length_c   1.000
_cell.angle_alpha   90.00
_cell.angle_beta   90.00
_cell.angle_gamma   90.00
#
_symmetry.space_group_name_H-M   'P 1'
#
loop_
_entity.id
_entity.type
_entity.pdbx_description
1 polymer ?
#
loop_
_entity_poly.entity_id
_entity_poly.type
_entity_poly.pdbx_seq_one_letter_code
_entity_poly.pdbx_strand_id
1 'polypeptide(L)'
;LDRPNLIPLNAFVEIFTSLSVNEYKNVVMHSLQVAKFSRHLARSIGLKHHPEQVYLAGLLHDTGLILKASIENYDVFIDAFRNIPDLEKIVLTLDRKDRHSFISHLLASHIGFIDADCAKALTYHHTPFHQINDDENVALLANCIKAADTISLAFMRNADIFSEETLKTMIQSVEKDTGLNDEVKKAAIGTLKDVRNLVDLLDNETHFDSDVSLSCVEFESAAKLIASLLDLRSPYTRIHTFSVARITRQLTAELMNEIDARFMKIAAFLHDIGKMTTPLEILHKKGSLNEIETIVMRTHGGCNQESTFEVQT
;
A
#
# COMPACT_ATOMS: atom_id res chain seq x y z
N LEU A 1 -19.00 16.13 -25.22
CA LEU A 1 -19.25 14.81 -24.63
C LEU A 1 -18.32 14.70 -23.43
N ASP A 2 -18.86 15.10 -22.27
CA ASP A 2 -18.14 15.00 -20.99
C ASP A 2 -17.98 13.51 -20.66
N ARG A 3 -16.83 12.93 -21.01
CA ARG A 3 -16.41 11.70 -20.36
C ARG A 3 -16.12 12.09 -18.91
N PRO A 4 -16.73 11.44 -17.93
CA PRO A 4 -16.31 11.66 -16.54
C PRO A 4 -14.81 11.35 -16.47
N ASN A 5 -14.02 12.27 -15.90
CA ASN A 5 -12.58 12.08 -15.74
C ASN A 5 -12.34 11.07 -14.60
N LEU A 6 -12.72 9.83 -14.88
CA LEU A 6 -12.64 8.69 -14.00
C LEU A 6 -11.39 7.88 -14.35
N ILE A 7 -10.62 7.54 -13.35
CA ILE A 7 -9.39 6.76 -13.46
C ILE A 7 -9.68 5.40 -12.81
N PRO A 8 -9.47 4.28 -13.52
CA PRO A 8 -9.70 2.96 -12.94
C PRO A 8 -8.90 2.77 -11.65
N LEU A 9 -9.51 2.17 -10.64
CA LEU A 9 -8.82 1.82 -9.39
C LEU A 9 -7.58 0.96 -9.63
N ASN A 10 -7.62 0.14 -10.69
CA ASN A 10 -6.47 -0.67 -11.13
C ASN A 10 -5.22 0.16 -11.39
N ALA A 11 -5.37 1.39 -11.91
CA ALA A 11 -4.24 2.28 -12.14
C ALA A 11 -3.49 2.61 -10.82
N PHE A 12 -4.23 2.82 -9.72
CA PHE A 12 -3.60 3.01 -8.42
C PHE A 12 -2.89 1.74 -7.95
N VAL A 13 -3.53 0.57 -8.09
CA VAL A 13 -2.95 -0.71 -7.69
C VAL A 13 -1.67 -1.00 -8.48
N GLU A 14 -1.68 -0.80 -9.79
CA GLU A 14 -0.51 -0.99 -10.67
C GLU A 14 0.64 -0.05 -10.30
N ILE A 15 0.35 1.24 -10.09
CA ILE A 15 1.35 2.21 -9.65
C ILE A 15 1.90 1.84 -8.29
N PHE A 16 1.03 1.50 -7.32
CA PHE A 16 1.47 1.08 -5.99
C PHE A 16 2.33 -0.19 -6.05
N THR A 17 1.96 -1.15 -6.87
CA THR A 17 2.72 -2.40 -7.04
C THR A 17 4.01 -2.22 -7.82
N SER A 18 4.10 -1.20 -8.68
CA SER A 18 5.37 -0.84 -9.34
C SER A 18 6.45 -0.39 -8.35
N LEU A 19 6.05 -0.03 -7.11
CA LEU A 19 7.00 0.23 -6.01
C LEU A 19 7.74 -1.04 -5.55
N SER A 20 7.35 -2.24 -6.05
CA SER A 20 7.87 -3.55 -5.66
C SER A 20 9.27 -3.87 -6.19
N VAL A 21 10.07 -2.87 -6.47
CA VAL A 21 11.41 -3.08 -7.03
C VAL A 21 12.46 -3.05 -5.92
N ASN A 22 13.47 -3.93 -6.03
CA ASN A 22 14.61 -4.02 -5.11
C ASN A 22 14.21 -4.31 -3.64
N GLU A 23 14.48 -3.38 -2.74
CA GLU A 23 14.35 -3.55 -1.29
C GLU A 23 12.91 -3.77 -0.82
N TYR A 24 11.93 -3.24 -1.58
CA TYR A 24 10.50 -3.33 -1.22
C TYR A 24 9.75 -4.44 -1.95
N LYS A 25 10.41 -5.19 -2.84
CA LYS A 25 9.76 -6.28 -3.60
C LYS A 25 9.00 -7.23 -2.68
N ASN A 26 9.64 -7.69 -1.63
CA ASN A 26 9.02 -8.62 -0.69
C ASN A 26 7.85 -7.98 0.07
N VAL A 27 7.94 -6.71 0.44
CA VAL A 27 6.88 -5.99 1.15
C VAL A 27 5.65 -5.82 0.26
N VAL A 28 5.84 -5.40 -0.99
CA VAL A 28 4.71 -5.19 -1.91
C VAL A 28 4.07 -6.51 -2.34
N MET A 29 4.88 -7.55 -2.62
CA MET A 29 4.34 -8.88 -2.93
C MET A 29 3.55 -9.45 -1.76
N HIS A 30 4.05 -9.27 -0.54
CA HIS A 30 3.33 -9.57 0.69
C HIS A 30 2.01 -8.81 0.76
N SER A 31 2.04 -7.50 0.57
CA SER A 31 0.83 -6.65 0.62
C SER A 31 -0.22 -7.07 -0.42
N LEU A 32 0.19 -7.48 -1.63
CA LEU A 32 -0.73 -8.02 -2.64
C LEU A 32 -1.40 -9.32 -2.18
N GLN A 33 -0.63 -10.24 -1.62
CA GLN A 33 -1.17 -11.48 -1.08
C GLN A 33 -2.14 -11.19 0.07
N VAL A 34 -1.76 -10.32 1.01
CA VAL A 34 -2.63 -9.92 2.13
C VAL A 34 -3.91 -9.27 1.62
N ALA A 35 -3.85 -8.44 0.58
CA ALA A 35 -5.04 -7.85 -0.04
C ALA A 35 -6.01 -8.91 -0.59
N LYS A 36 -5.48 -9.87 -1.36
CA LYS A 36 -6.27 -10.96 -1.94
C LYS A 36 -6.88 -11.87 -0.86
N PHE A 37 -6.06 -12.30 0.11
CA PHE A 37 -6.51 -13.15 1.23
C PHE A 37 -7.54 -12.42 2.09
N SER A 38 -7.31 -11.18 2.49
CA SER A 38 -8.25 -10.40 3.31
C SER A 38 -9.61 -10.28 2.64
N ARG A 39 -9.64 -9.94 1.34
CA ARG A 39 -10.88 -9.88 0.55
C ARG A 39 -11.60 -11.22 0.51
N HIS A 40 -10.87 -12.31 0.30
CA HIS A 40 -11.43 -13.66 0.27
C HIS A 40 -12.02 -14.06 1.63
N LEU A 41 -11.29 -13.83 2.73
CA LEU A 41 -11.73 -14.15 4.08
C LEU A 41 -12.97 -13.32 4.48
N ALA A 42 -12.94 -12.02 4.23
CA ALA A 42 -14.06 -11.12 4.53
C ALA A 42 -15.34 -11.55 3.80
N ARG A 43 -15.23 -11.94 2.52
CA ARG A 43 -16.37 -12.52 1.77
C ARG A 43 -16.86 -13.83 2.38
N SER A 44 -15.94 -14.71 2.77
CA SER A 44 -16.26 -16.03 3.33
C SER A 44 -17.04 -15.96 4.64
N ILE A 45 -16.81 -14.91 5.46
CA ILE A 45 -17.55 -14.68 6.71
C ILE A 45 -18.74 -13.72 6.54
N GLY A 46 -19.03 -13.28 5.31
CA GLY A 46 -20.14 -12.38 5.02
C GLY A 46 -19.98 -10.95 5.56
N LEU A 47 -18.74 -10.47 5.67
CA LEU A 47 -18.47 -9.10 6.14
C LEU A 47 -19.07 -8.07 5.17
N LYS A 48 -19.69 -7.01 5.73
CA LYS A 48 -20.50 -6.05 4.96
C LYS A 48 -19.72 -4.95 4.23
N HIS A 49 -18.39 -4.96 4.33
CA HIS A 49 -17.57 -4.01 3.59
C HIS A 49 -17.49 -4.32 2.10
N HIS A 50 -17.38 -3.27 1.29
CA HIS A 50 -17.20 -3.43 -0.15
C HIS A 50 -15.89 -4.19 -0.43
N PRO A 51 -15.89 -5.21 -1.29
CA PRO A 51 -14.70 -6.06 -1.50
C PRO A 51 -13.43 -5.31 -1.90
N GLU A 52 -13.57 -4.22 -2.67
CA GLU A 52 -12.47 -3.36 -3.08
C GLU A 52 -11.89 -2.58 -1.90
N GLN A 53 -12.72 -2.17 -0.95
CA GLN A 53 -12.26 -1.48 0.26
C GLN A 53 -11.45 -2.42 1.16
N VAL A 54 -11.87 -3.67 1.28
CA VAL A 54 -11.13 -4.71 2.00
C VAL A 54 -9.81 -5.01 1.31
N TYR A 55 -9.81 -5.10 -0.02
CA TYR A 55 -8.59 -5.29 -0.81
C TYR A 55 -7.59 -4.16 -0.59
N LEU A 56 -8.05 -2.91 -0.67
CA LEU A 56 -7.21 -1.73 -0.44
C LEU A 56 -6.66 -1.69 0.99
N ALA A 57 -7.47 -2.03 1.98
CA ALA A 57 -7.00 -2.13 3.35
C ALA A 57 -5.88 -3.16 3.48
N GLY A 58 -6.06 -4.37 2.94
CA GLY A 58 -5.00 -5.38 2.91
C GLY A 58 -3.75 -4.94 2.15
N LEU A 59 -3.91 -4.22 1.02
CA LEU A 59 -2.78 -3.69 0.23
C LEU A 59 -1.97 -2.67 1.03
N LEU A 60 -2.61 -1.85 1.85
CA LEU A 60 -1.99 -0.74 2.56
C LEU A 60 -1.60 -1.07 4.01
N HIS A 61 -1.88 -2.29 4.51
CA HIS A 61 -1.72 -2.61 5.93
C HIS A 61 -0.32 -2.35 6.48
N ASP A 62 0.70 -2.56 5.65
CA ASP A 62 2.12 -2.45 6.00
C ASP A 62 2.83 -1.24 5.36
N THR A 63 2.09 -0.27 4.79
CA THR A 63 2.71 0.95 4.22
C THR A 63 3.54 1.71 5.25
N GLY A 64 3.18 1.64 6.52
CA GLY A 64 3.97 2.18 7.63
C GLY A 64 5.36 1.55 7.79
N LEU A 65 5.60 0.33 7.29
CA LEU A 65 6.92 -0.29 7.27
C LEU A 65 7.84 0.32 6.22
N ILE A 66 7.29 0.81 5.09
CA ILE A 66 8.06 1.51 4.06
C ILE A 66 8.72 2.76 4.68
N LEU A 67 8.03 3.40 5.63
CA LEU A 67 8.56 4.54 6.38
C LEU A 67 9.62 4.14 7.41
N LYS A 68 9.58 2.93 7.94
CA LYS A 68 10.50 2.47 8.99
C LYS A 68 11.95 2.36 8.52
N ALA A 69 12.19 2.05 7.25
CA ALA A 69 13.52 2.10 6.65
C ALA A 69 14.10 3.53 6.66
N SER A 70 13.26 4.53 6.91
CA SER A 70 13.56 5.96 6.93
C SER A 70 13.45 6.59 8.33
N ILE A 71 13.62 5.83 9.41
CA ILE A 71 13.46 6.34 10.80
C ILE A 71 14.38 7.55 11.09
N GLU A 72 15.47 7.71 10.36
CA GLU A 72 16.26 8.95 10.36
C GLU A 72 15.49 10.18 9.82
N ASN A 73 14.34 9.95 9.17
CA ASN A 73 13.46 10.97 8.58
C ASN A 73 12.08 11.06 9.28
N TYR A 74 12.01 10.68 10.55
CA TYR A 74 10.77 10.75 11.35
C TYR A 74 10.14 12.15 11.36
N ASP A 75 10.97 13.20 11.42
CA ASP A 75 10.54 14.59 11.34
C ASP A 75 9.73 14.89 10.06
N VAL A 76 10.02 14.16 8.98
CA VAL A 76 9.32 14.28 7.69
C VAL A 76 7.88 13.82 7.78
N PHE A 77 7.69 12.66 8.42
CA PHE A 77 6.36 12.10 8.64
C PHE A 77 5.53 13.04 9.52
N ILE A 78 6.09 13.51 10.63
CA ILE A 78 5.43 14.49 11.52
C ILE A 78 5.06 15.75 10.75
N ASP A 79 5.94 16.27 9.90
CA ASP A 79 5.67 17.44 9.07
C ASP A 79 4.52 17.22 8.07
N ALA A 80 4.42 16.05 7.47
CA ALA A 80 3.33 15.71 6.54
C ALA A 80 1.96 15.64 7.23
N PHE A 81 1.95 15.30 8.53
CA PHE A 81 0.74 15.10 9.34
C PHE A 81 0.61 16.10 10.49
N ARG A 82 1.18 17.30 10.35
CA ARG A 82 1.15 18.39 11.37
C ARG A 82 -0.22 18.71 11.93
N ASN A 83 -1.27 18.43 11.18
CA ASN A 83 -2.65 18.72 11.57
C ASN A 83 -3.21 17.72 12.60
N ILE A 84 -2.47 16.66 12.92
CA ILE A 84 -2.87 15.68 13.94
C ILE A 84 -2.25 16.13 15.27
N PRO A 85 -3.07 16.59 16.23
CA PRO A 85 -2.57 17.00 17.53
C PRO A 85 -1.81 15.87 18.23
N ASP A 86 -0.69 16.21 18.85
CA ASP A 86 0.14 15.27 19.63
C ASP A 86 0.63 14.02 18.85
N LEU A 87 0.65 14.05 17.52
CA LEU A 87 1.04 12.91 16.67
C LEU A 87 2.39 12.32 17.10
N GLU A 88 3.39 13.16 17.30
CA GLU A 88 4.72 12.72 17.74
C GLU A 88 4.65 11.93 19.04
N LYS A 89 3.93 12.47 20.04
CA LYS A 89 3.73 11.82 21.33
C LYS A 89 3.01 10.49 21.18
N ILE A 90 1.94 10.44 20.36
CA ILE A 90 1.18 9.21 20.10
C ILE A 90 2.10 8.15 19.50
N VAL A 91 2.81 8.49 18.42
CA VAL A 91 3.70 7.54 17.71
C VAL A 91 4.85 7.07 18.59
N LEU A 92 5.41 7.92 19.45
CA LEU A 92 6.49 7.55 20.37
C LEU A 92 6.02 6.66 21.53
N THR A 93 4.75 6.75 21.93
CA THR A 93 4.19 5.91 23.01
C THR A 93 3.76 4.52 22.56
N LEU A 94 3.57 4.32 21.25
CA LEU A 94 3.18 3.02 20.71
C LEU A 94 4.35 2.04 20.70
N ASP A 95 4.06 0.78 20.97
CA ASP A 95 4.99 -0.31 20.76
C ASP A 95 5.47 -0.35 19.30
N ARG A 96 6.68 -0.86 19.09
CA ARG A 96 7.30 -0.89 17.76
C ARG A 96 6.46 -1.62 16.71
N LYS A 97 5.76 -2.69 17.11
CA LYS A 97 4.86 -3.47 16.25
C LYS A 97 3.58 -2.71 15.90
N ASP A 98 3.06 -1.90 16.83
CA ASP A 98 1.79 -1.19 16.64
C ASP A 98 2.01 0.17 15.95
N ARG A 99 3.24 0.68 15.97
CA ARG A 99 3.61 1.95 15.37
C ARG A 99 3.39 1.98 13.85
N HIS A 100 3.83 0.93 13.13
CA HIS A 100 3.62 0.89 11.67
C HIS A 100 2.14 0.72 11.33
N SER A 101 1.37 -0.02 12.12
CA SER A 101 -0.07 -0.20 11.95
C SER A 101 -0.81 1.12 12.05
N PHE A 102 -0.48 1.92 13.06
CA PHE A 102 -1.05 3.25 13.23
C PHE A 102 -0.64 4.20 12.10
N ILE A 103 0.60 4.15 11.65
CA ILE A 103 1.09 4.93 10.50
C ILE A 103 0.35 4.52 9.22
N SER A 104 0.15 3.23 8.97
CA SER A 104 -0.62 2.72 7.83
C SER A 104 -2.06 3.24 7.85
N HIS A 105 -2.70 3.26 9.03
CA HIS A 105 -4.02 3.86 9.23
C HIS A 105 -4.02 5.34 8.84
N LEU A 106 -3.06 6.13 9.33
CA LEU A 106 -2.98 7.56 9.01
C LEU A 106 -2.82 7.79 7.51
N LEU A 107 -1.92 7.05 6.86
CA LEU A 107 -1.70 7.13 5.42
C LEU A 107 -2.98 6.78 4.65
N ALA A 108 -3.62 5.66 4.98
CA ALA A 108 -4.86 5.23 4.35
C ALA A 108 -6.00 6.25 4.52
N SER A 109 -6.15 6.83 5.71
CA SER A 109 -7.17 7.84 5.99
C SER A 109 -7.02 9.12 5.15
N HIS A 110 -5.83 9.39 4.61
CA HIS A 110 -5.56 10.57 3.77
C HIS A 110 -5.78 10.32 2.27
N ILE A 111 -6.03 9.09 1.86
CA ILE A 111 -6.23 8.77 0.42
C ILE A 111 -7.61 9.25 -0.07
N GLY A 112 -8.59 9.38 0.80
CA GLY A 112 -9.89 9.98 0.49
C GLY A 112 -10.90 9.03 -0.19
N PHE A 113 -10.46 7.88 -0.71
CA PHE A 113 -11.33 6.85 -1.34
C PHE A 113 -11.32 5.51 -0.58
N ILE A 114 -10.72 5.47 0.59
CA ILE A 114 -10.78 4.32 1.51
C ILE A 114 -11.80 4.63 2.59
N ASP A 115 -12.69 3.68 2.84
CA ASP A 115 -13.68 3.78 3.92
C ASP A 115 -13.00 3.96 5.27
N ALA A 116 -13.57 4.81 6.12
CA ALA A 116 -13.02 5.12 7.44
C ALA A 116 -12.83 3.87 8.30
N ASP A 117 -13.77 2.92 8.26
CA ASP A 117 -13.69 1.66 8.99
C ASP A 117 -12.59 0.77 8.44
N CYS A 118 -12.41 0.72 7.11
CA CYS A 118 -11.33 -0.02 6.46
C CYS A 118 -9.96 0.56 6.81
N ALA A 119 -9.82 1.90 6.79
CA ALA A 119 -8.60 2.55 7.24
C ALA A 119 -8.33 2.30 8.73
N LYS A 120 -9.37 2.35 9.58
CA LYS A 120 -9.27 2.13 11.02
C LYS A 120 -8.86 0.71 11.38
N ALA A 121 -9.34 -0.29 10.63
CA ALA A 121 -8.97 -1.69 10.83
C ALA A 121 -7.46 -1.91 10.75
N LEU A 122 -6.73 -1.08 9.97
CA LEU A 122 -5.27 -1.16 9.86
C LEU A 122 -4.56 -0.93 11.20
N THR A 123 -5.15 -0.14 12.11
CA THR A 123 -4.57 0.08 13.45
C THR A 123 -4.49 -1.22 14.24
N TYR A 124 -5.41 -2.14 14.00
CA TYR A 124 -5.63 -3.33 14.83
C TYR A 124 -5.16 -4.64 14.22
N HIS A 125 -4.53 -4.63 13.02
CA HIS A 125 -4.22 -5.89 12.33
C HIS A 125 -3.22 -6.82 13.06
N HIS A 126 -2.50 -6.33 14.07
CA HIS A 126 -1.70 -7.17 14.98
C HIS A 126 -2.37 -7.44 16.32
N THR A 127 -3.49 -6.75 16.60
CA THR A 127 -4.19 -6.87 17.89
C THR A 127 -5.02 -8.15 17.93
N PRO A 128 -4.98 -8.94 19.01
CA PRO A 128 -5.90 -10.06 19.20
C PRO A 128 -7.36 -9.60 19.17
N PHE A 129 -8.24 -10.36 18.53
CA PHE A 129 -9.65 -9.98 18.35
C PHE A 129 -10.33 -9.56 19.66
N HIS A 130 -10.16 -10.32 20.72
CA HIS A 130 -10.77 -10.07 22.04
C HIS A 130 -10.22 -8.83 22.77
N GLN A 131 -9.16 -8.20 22.25
CA GLN A 131 -8.57 -6.95 22.78
C GLN A 131 -8.96 -5.73 21.95
N ILE A 132 -9.63 -5.92 20.81
CA ILE A 132 -10.08 -4.80 19.99
C ILE A 132 -11.35 -4.24 20.61
N ASN A 133 -11.28 -2.99 21.05
CA ASN A 133 -12.43 -2.27 21.60
C ASN A 133 -12.96 -1.27 20.57
N ASP A 134 -13.62 -1.80 19.54
CA ASP A 134 -14.18 -1.04 18.43
C ASP A 134 -15.45 -1.69 17.88
N ASP A 135 -16.03 -1.14 16.79
CA ASP A 135 -17.13 -1.77 16.07
C ASP A 135 -16.76 -3.20 15.63
N GLU A 136 -17.69 -4.12 15.71
CA GLU A 136 -17.46 -5.54 15.42
C GLU A 136 -17.01 -5.75 13.97
N ASN A 137 -17.52 -4.96 13.00
CA ASN A 137 -17.10 -5.07 11.59
C ASN A 137 -15.66 -4.60 11.43
N VAL A 138 -15.24 -3.52 12.11
CA VAL A 138 -13.85 -3.06 12.14
C VAL A 138 -12.95 -4.14 12.75
N ALA A 139 -13.35 -4.72 13.87
CA ALA A 139 -12.59 -5.78 14.54
C ALA A 139 -12.46 -7.05 13.68
N LEU A 140 -13.54 -7.49 13.04
CA LEU A 140 -13.54 -8.63 12.13
C LEU A 140 -12.67 -8.36 10.89
N LEU A 141 -12.73 -7.16 10.31
CA LEU A 141 -11.88 -6.80 9.18
C LEU A 141 -10.40 -6.79 9.57
N ALA A 142 -10.06 -6.17 10.69
CA ALA A 142 -8.69 -6.19 11.22
C ALA A 142 -8.19 -7.63 11.43
N ASN A 143 -9.08 -8.51 11.88
CA ASN A 143 -8.76 -9.90 12.11
C ASN A 143 -8.64 -10.72 10.81
N CYS A 144 -9.40 -10.38 9.76
CA CYS A 144 -9.18 -10.93 8.41
C CYS A 144 -7.79 -10.52 7.88
N ILE A 145 -7.40 -9.26 8.06
CA ILE A 145 -6.06 -8.78 7.65
C ILE A 145 -4.98 -9.51 8.45
N LYS A 146 -5.14 -9.66 9.77
CA LYS A 146 -4.22 -10.42 10.63
C LYS A 146 -4.04 -11.86 10.16
N ALA A 147 -5.12 -12.56 9.84
CA ALA A 147 -5.06 -13.93 9.35
C ALA A 147 -4.35 -14.01 7.99
N ALA A 148 -4.69 -13.08 7.08
CA ALA A 148 -4.08 -12.97 5.76
C ALA A 148 -2.57 -12.68 5.85
N ASP A 149 -2.16 -11.76 6.72
CA ASP A 149 -0.76 -11.44 7.02
C ASP A 149 0.00 -12.68 7.51
N THR A 150 -0.54 -13.38 8.50
CA THR A 150 0.05 -14.62 9.04
C THR A 150 0.24 -15.67 7.93
N ILE A 151 -0.75 -15.87 7.07
CA ILE A 151 -0.71 -16.83 5.97
C ILE A 151 0.34 -16.40 4.94
N SER A 152 0.34 -15.14 4.51
CA SER A 152 1.28 -14.63 3.52
C SER A 152 2.73 -14.72 4.01
N LEU A 153 3.01 -14.34 5.26
CA LEU A 153 4.34 -14.47 5.86
C LEU A 153 4.81 -15.93 5.92
N ALA A 154 3.90 -16.86 6.19
CA ALA A 154 4.23 -18.28 6.21
C ALA A 154 4.61 -18.78 4.80
N PHE A 155 3.90 -18.34 3.75
CA PHE A 155 4.26 -18.65 2.37
C PHE A 155 5.61 -18.07 1.97
N MET A 156 5.89 -16.83 2.34
CA MET A 156 7.18 -16.19 2.02
C MET A 156 8.39 -16.89 2.68
N ARG A 157 8.20 -17.54 3.80
CA ARG A 157 9.27 -18.22 4.55
C ARG A 157 9.53 -19.65 4.07
N ASN A 158 8.65 -20.21 3.28
CA ASN A 158 8.75 -21.60 2.83
C ASN A 158 9.01 -21.64 1.32
N ALA A 159 10.04 -22.40 0.92
CA ALA A 159 10.37 -22.57 -0.51
C ALA A 159 9.37 -23.48 -1.24
N ASP A 160 8.78 -24.45 -0.53
CA ASP A 160 7.81 -25.40 -1.07
C ASP A 160 6.41 -25.14 -0.46
N ILE A 161 5.74 -24.14 -1.03
CA ILE A 161 4.45 -23.64 -0.53
C ILE A 161 3.28 -24.60 -0.71
N PHE A 162 3.37 -25.52 -1.66
CA PHE A 162 2.31 -26.50 -1.95
C PHE A 162 2.58 -27.89 -1.37
N SER A 163 3.64 -28.07 -0.57
CA SER A 163 3.84 -29.37 0.11
C SER A 163 2.78 -29.59 1.19
N GLU A 164 2.35 -30.85 1.34
CA GLU A 164 1.39 -31.22 2.39
C GLU A 164 1.89 -30.84 3.78
N GLU A 165 3.20 -30.93 4.02
CA GLU A 165 3.82 -30.58 5.30
C GLU A 165 3.72 -29.07 5.58
N THR A 166 4.01 -28.23 4.59
CA THR A 166 3.89 -26.77 4.71
C THR A 166 2.44 -26.39 4.98
N LEU A 167 1.49 -26.87 4.18
CA LEU A 167 0.06 -26.59 4.37
C LEU A 167 -0.45 -27.05 5.74
N LYS A 168 -0.04 -28.24 6.18
CA LYS A 168 -0.39 -28.77 7.51
C LYS A 168 0.16 -27.88 8.63
N THR A 169 1.40 -27.43 8.50
CA THR A 169 2.04 -26.54 9.48
C THR A 169 1.32 -25.20 9.55
N MET A 170 0.93 -24.64 8.41
CA MET A 170 0.17 -23.38 8.34
C MET A 170 -1.21 -23.52 8.97
N ILE A 171 -1.95 -24.59 8.65
CA ILE A 171 -3.25 -24.89 9.26
C ILE A 171 -3.11 -24.96 10.78
N GLN A 172 -2.12 -25.68 11.28
CA GLN A 172 -1.86 -25.79 12.72
C GLN A 172 -1.51 -24.45 13.34
N SER A 173 -0.78 -23.59 12.63
CA SER A 173 -0.44 -22.25 13.10
C SER A 173 -1.70 -21.40 13.26
N VAL A 174 -2.59 -21.42 12.27
CA VAL A 174 -3.88 -20.72 12.31
C VAL A 174 -4.79 -21.30 13.42
N GLU A 175 -4.85 -22.62 13.57
CA GLU A 175 -5.65 -23.28 14.62
C GLU A 175 -5.22 -22.86 16.02
N LYS A 176 -3.91 -22.72 16.26
CA LYS A 176 -3.33 -22.36 17.55
C LYS A 176 -3.37 -20.85 17.84
N ASP A 177 -3.63 -20.01 16.87
CA ASP A 177 -3.68 -18.56 17.09
C ASP A 177 -4.94 -18.20 17.90
N THR A 178 -4.74 -17.88 19.19
CA THR A 178 -5.80 -17.46 20.10
C THR A 178 -6.24 -16.01 19.88
N GLY A 179 -5.53 -15.26 19.05
CA GLY A 179 -5.86 -13.88 18.70
C GLY A 179 -6.84 -13.78 17.51
N LEU A 180 -7.17 -14.90 16.86
CA LEU A 180 -8.13 -14.93 15.77
C LEU A 180 -9.56 -15.21 16.27
N ASN A 181 -10.53 -14.51 15.69
CA ASN A 181 -11.95 -14.82 15.81
C ASN A 181 -12.25 -16.21 15.21
N ASP A 182 -13.18 -16.96 15.77
CA ASP A 182 -13.47 -18.33 15.36
C ASP A 182 -13.99 -18.44 13.92
N GLU A 183 -14.78 -17.48 13.44
CA GLU A 183 -15.29 -17.46 12.06
C GLU A 183 -14.15 -17.18 11.08
N VAL A 184 -13.30 -16.19 11.36
CA VAL A 184 -12.11 -15.86 10.56
C VAL A 184 -11.15 -17.05 10.52
N LYS A 185 -10.92 -17.68 11.66
CA LYS A 185 -10.07 -18.89 11.78
C LYS A 185 -10.60 -20.03 10.91
N LYS A 186 -11.91 -20.32 10.99
CA LYS A 186 -12.58 -21.33 10.17
C LYS A 186 -12.46 -21.02 8.68
N ALA A 187 -12.68 -19.77 8.28
CA ALA A 187 -12.54 -19.34 6.89
C ALA A 187 -11.09 -19.50 6.40
N ALA A 188 -10.11 -19.07 7.20
CA ALA A 188 -8.69 -19.20 6.86
C ALA A 188 -8.25 -20.66 6.67
N ILE A 189 -8.67 -21.57 7.57
CA ILE A 189 -8.41 -23.00 7.46
C ILE A 189 -9.08 -23.59 6.21
N GLY A 190 -10.32 -23.17 5.93
CA GLY A 190 -11.05 -23.57 4.72
C GLY A 190 -10.31 -23.17 3.45
N THR A 191 -9.79 -21.96 3.40
CA THR A 191 -9.00 -21.43 2.28
C THR A 191 -7.71 -22.23 2.07
N LEU A 192 -6.99 -22.56 3.15
CA LEU A 192 -5.75 -23.35 3.09
C LEU A 192 -5.99 -24.80 2.63
N LYS A 193 -7.18 -25.33 2.83
CA LYS A 193 -7.58 -26.68 2.37
C LYS A 193 -8.07 -26.71 0.92
N ASP A 194 -8.45 -25.58 0.34
CA ASP A 194 -8.89 -25.46 -1.04
C ASP A 194 -7.73 -25.00 -1.93
N VAL A 195 -7.02 -25.97 -2.49
CA VAL A 195 -5.82 -25.74 -3.33
C VAL A 195 -6.13 -24.85 -4.55
N ARG A 196 -7.33 -24.88 -5.11
CA ARG A 196 -7.69 -24.05 -6.28
C ARG A 196 -7.73 -22.57 -5.88
N ASN A 197 -8.50 -22.26 -4.84
CA ASN A 197 -8.54 -20.90 -4.30
C ASN A 197 -7.15 -20.42 -3.86
N LEU A 198 -6.35 -21.33 -3.31
CA LEU A 198 -5.01 -21.00 -2.86
C LEU A 198 -4.08 -20.60 -4.00
N VAL A 199 -4.14 -21.31 -5.14
CA VAL A 199 -3.35 -20.95 -6.34
C VAL A 199 -3.73 -19.56 -6.82
N ASP A 200 -5.03 -19.26 -6.95
CA ASP A 200 -5.52 -17.94 -7.41
C ASP A 200 -5.12 -16.82 -6.46
N LEU A 201 -5.12 -17.08 -5.14
CA LEU A 201 -4.73 -16.09 -4.14
C LEU A 201 -3.22 -15.82 -4.08
N LEU A 202 -2.40 -16.83 -4.44
CA LEU A 202 -0.95 -16.75 -4.47
C LEU A 202 -0.40 -16.25 -5.80
N ASP A 203 -1.25 -16.19 -6.83
CA ASP A 203 -0.83 -15.61 -8.10
C ASP A 203 -0.37 -14.16 -7.90
N ASN A 204 0.78 -13.84 -8.49
CA ASN A 204 1.40 -12.53 -8.40
C ASN A 204 0.84 -11.54 -9.44
N GLU A 205 -0.19 -11.93 -10.19
CA GLU A 205 -0.83 -11.00 -11.09
C GLU A 205 -1.39 -9.80 -10.31
N THR A 206 -0.97 -8.63 -10.76
CA THR A 206 -1.43 -7.34 -10.21
C THR A 206 -2.81 -6.97 -10.70
N HIS A 207 -3.35 -7.76 -11.66
CA HIS A 207 -4.65 -7.48 -12.22
C HIS A 207 -5.73 -7.63 -11.16
N PHE A 208 -6.30 -6.50 -10.80
CA PHE A 208 -7.41 -6.38 -9.86
C PHE A 208 -8.66 -6.07 -10.67
N ASP A 209 -9.50 -7.08 -10.87
CA ASP A 209 -10.76 -6.91 -11.59
C ASP A 209 -11.73 -6.09 -10.74
N SER A 210 -11.89 -4.84 -11.09
CA SER A 210 -12.77 -3.89 -10.41
C SER A 210 -13.35 -2.88 -11.40
N ASP A 211 -14.66 -2.73 -11.33
CA ASP A 211 -15.40 -1.68 -12.06
C ASP A 211 -15.32 -0.32 -11.36
N VAL A 212 -14.65 -0.24 -10.21
CA VAL A 212 -14.49 0.98 -9.43
C VAL A 212 -13.52 1.92 -10.12
N SER A 213 -13.94 3.17 -10.26
CA SER A 213 -13.14 4.25 -10.80
C SER A 213 -13.04 5.40 -9.80
N LEU A 214 -11.88 6.00 -9.76
CA LEU A 214 -11.55 7.15 -8.91
C LEU A 214 -11.80 8.45 -9.67
N SER A 215 -12.31 9.45 -8.99
CA SER A 215 -12.30 10.82 -9.50
C SER A 215 -10.85 11.35 -9.57
N CYS A 216 -10.62 12.39 -10.39
CA CYS A 216 -9.31 13.07 -10.41
C CYS A 216 -8.85 13.55 -9.04
N VAL A 217 -9.78 13.91 -8.14
CA VAL A 217 -9.45 14.38 -6.79
C VAL A 217 -8.92 13.23 -5.94
N GLU A 218 -9.59 12.08 -5.98
CA GLU A 218 -9.17 10.87 -5.28
C GLU A 218 -7.84 10.35 -5.79
N PHE A 219 -7.66 10.34 -7.12
CA PHE A 219 -6.40 9.90 -7.72
C PHE A 219 -5.25 10.88 -7.44
N GLU A 220 -5.51 12.19 -7.35
CA GLU A 220 -4.52 13.17 -6.88
C GLU A 220 -4.07 12.85 -5.45
N SER A 221 -4.99 12.46 -4.57
CA SER A 221 -4.66 12.06 -3.20
C SER A 221 -3.81 10.78 -3.16
N ALA A 222 -4.12 9.81 -4.02
CA ALA A 222 -3.33 8.60 -4.20
C ALA A 222 -1.90 8.92 -4.71
N ALA A 223 -1.79 9.74 -5.75
CA ALA A 223 -0.50 10.18 -6.30
C ALA A 223 0.35 10.93 -5.26
N LYS A 224 -0.31 11.76 -4.45
CA LYS A 224 0.34 12.47 -3.33
C LYS A 224 0.87 11.48 -2.27
N LEU A 225 0.12 10.42 -1.94
CA LEU A 225 0.59 9.37 -1.03
C LEU A 225 1.84 8.69 -1.60
N ILE A 226 1.79 8.26 -2.87
CA ILE A 226 2.91 7.60 -3.53
C ILE A 226 4.14 8.52 -3.54
N ALA A 227 3.96 9.81 -3.91
CA ALA A 227 5.03 10.80 -3.86
C ALA A 227 5.63 10.96 -2.45
N SER A 228 4.77 10.93 -1.41
CA SER A 228 5.24 10.98 -0.02
C SER A 228 6.08 9.77 0.35
N LEU A 229 5.67 8.57 -0.08
CA LEU A 229 6.45 7.34 0.14
C LEU A 229 7.81 7.37 -0.58
N LEU A 230 7.85 7.95 -1.80
CA LEU A 230 9.08 8.17 -2.55
C LEU A 230 10.02 9.16 -1.85
N ASP A 231 9.49 10.29 -1.43
CA ASP A 231 10.27 11.36 -0.80
C ASP A 231 10.85 10.93 0.56
N LEU A 232 10.22 9.96 1.22
CA LEU A 232 10.73 9.39 2.46
C LEU A 232 11.98 8.50 2.25
N ARG A 233 12.21 8.01 1.01
CA ARG A 233 13.45 7.29 0.67
C ARG A 233 14.67 8.19 0.60
N SER A 234 14.50 9.49 0.32
CA SER A 234 15.63 10.38 0.15
C SER A 234 15.34 11.77 0.75
N PRO A 235 16.18 12.22 1.69
CA PRO A 235 16.06 13.57 2.26
C PRO A 235 16.24 14.69 1.22
N TYR A 236 16.83 14.38 0.07
CA TYR A 236 17.12 15.33 -1.00
C TYR A 236 15.92 15.58 -1.93
N THR A 237 14.99 14.61 -2.06
CA THR A 237 13.84 14.69 -2.98
C THR A 237 12.59 15.26 -2.34
N ARG A 238 12.52 15.24 -1.02
CA ARG A 238 11.38 15.60 -0.19
C ARG A 238 10.68 16.93 -0.52
N ILE A 239 11.44 18.00 -0.67
CA ILE A 239 10.90 19.34 -0.98
C ILE A 239 10.69 19.47 -2.49
N HIS A 240 11.43 18.68 -3.29
CA HIS A 240 11.43 18.75 -4.73
C HIS A 240 10.07 18.34 -5.31
N THR A 241 9.59 17.14 -5.05
CA THR A 241 8.37 16.59 -5.65
C THR A 241 7.15 17.47 -5.38
N PHE A 242 6.95 17.87 -4.12
CA PHE A 242 5.84 18.77 -3.75
C PHE A 242 5.98 20.17 -4.35
N SER A 243 7.21 20.69 -4.46
CA SER A 243 7.47 21.99 -5.08
C SER A 243 7.20 21.94 -6.58
N VAL A 244 7.64 20.89 -7.27
CA VAL A 244 7.36 20.67 -8.70
C VAL A 244 5.85 20.57 -8.93
N ALA A 245 5.14 19.76 -8.16
CA ALA A 245 3.68 19.63 -8.30
C ALA A 245 2.95 20.96 -8.06
N ARG A 246 3.37 21.75 -7.09
CA ARG A 246 2.80 23.07 -6.80
C ARG A 246 3.05 24.05 -7.94
N ILE A 247 4.30 24.14 -8.42
CA ILE A 247 4.67 25.05 -9.51
C ILE A 247 3.96 24.65 -10.79
N THR A 248 3.94 23.34 -11.14
CA THR A 248 3.21 22.82 -12.30
C THR A 248 1.75 23.22 -12.23
N ARG A 249 1.09 23.06 -11.08
CA ARG A 249 -0.32 23.44 -10.91
C ARG A 249 -0.54 24.94 -11.10
N GLN A 250 0.37 25.79 -10.60
CA GLN A 250 0.28 27.26 -10.78
C GLN A 250 0.44 27.65 -12.24
N LEU A 251 1.43 27.12 -12.93
CA LEU A 251 1.70 27.45 -14.33
C LEU A 251 0.56 26.95 -15.25
N THR A 252 0.05 25.76 -15.02
CA THR A 252 -1.00 25.16 -15.87
C THR A 252 -2.39 25.74 -15.61
N ALA A 253 -2.65 26.28 -14.40
CA ALA A 253 -3.93 26.91 -14.08
C ALA A 253 -4.27 28.11 -14.97
N GLU A 254 -3.27 28.80 -15.52
CA GLU A 254 -3.44 29.94 -16.44
C GLU A 254 -3.54 29.51 -17.90
N LEU A 255 -3.08 28.31 -18.23
CA LEU A 255 -2.93 27.83 -19.61
C LEU A 255 -3.95 26.74 -19.98
N MET A 256 -4.56 26.08 -19.01
CA MET A 256 -5.39 24.89 -19.19
C MET A 256 -6.68 25.01 -18.36
N ASN A 257 -7.67 24.19 -18.67
CA ASN A 257 -8.84 24.05 -17.81
C ASN A 257 -8.45 23.37 -16.47
N GLU A 258 -9.34 23.44 -15.49
CA GLU A 258 -9.10 22.95 -14.13
C GLU A 258 -8.72 21.45 -14.07
N ILE A 259 -9.34 20.65 -14.95
CA ILE A 259 -9.15 19.20 -15.01
C ILE A 259 -7.76 18.87 -15.54
N ASP A 260 -7.38 19.46 -16.68
CA ASP A 260 -6.07 19.24 -17.30
C ASP A 260 -4.94 19.72 -16.38
N ALA A 261 -5.13 20.88 -15.74
CA ALA A 261 -4.17 21.39 -14.76
C ALA A 261 -4.01 20.45 -13.54
N ARG A 262 -5.08 19.74 -13.16
CA ARG A 262 -5.03 18.71 -12.12
C ARG A 262 -4.27 17.46 -12.57
N PHE A 263 -4.52 16.99 -13.81
CA PHE A 263 -3.74 15.88 -14.38
C PHE A 263 -2.24 16.22 -14.46
N MET A 264 -1.89 17.43 -14.84
CA MET A 264 -0.50 17.89 -14.86
C MET A 264 0.13 17.89 -13.45
N LYS A 265 -0.65 18.24 -12.42
CA LYS A 265 -0.21 18.13 -11.03
C LYS A 265 -0.02 16.68 -10.59
N ILE A 266 -0.91 15.78 -10.97
CA ILE A 266 -0.78 14.32 -10.73
C ILE A 266 0.50 13.80 -11.39
N ALA A 267 0.73 14.12 -12.67
CA ALA A 267 1.94 13.75 -13.38
C ALA A 267 3.21 14.28 -12.68
N ALA A 268 3.14 15.51 -12.15
CA ALA A 268 4.24 16.09 -11.39
C ALA A 268 4.49 15.37 -10.05
N PHE A 269 3.48 14.83 -9.38
CA PHE A 269 3.69 13.97 -8.21
C PHE A 269 4.38 12.65 -8.57
N LEU A 270 4.07 12.09 -9.74
CA LEU A 270 4.54 10.78 -10.17
C LEU A 270 5.79 10.84 -11.06
N HIS A 271 6.31 12.02 -11.43
CA HIS A 271 7.39 12.18 -12.41
C HIS A 271 8.66 11.41 -12.05
N ASP A 272 8.92 11.25 -10.78
CA ASP A 272 10.12 10.61 -10.23
C ASP A 272 9.86 9.18 -9.71
N ILE A 273 8.70 8.58 -10.02
CA ILE A 273 8.34 7.24 -9.49
C ILE A 273 9.38 6.18 -9.86
N GLY A 274 10.00 6.29 -11.02
CA GLY A 274 11.07 5.42 -11.45
C GLY A 274 12.32 5.44 -10.55
N LYS A 275 12.50 6.45 -9.70
CA LYS A 275 13.58 6.45 -8.69
C LYS A 275 13.44 5.36 -7.63
N MET A 276 12.27 4.73 -7.53
CA MET A 276 12.09 3.53 -6.69
C MET A 276 12.98 2.37 -7.14
N THR A 277 13.32 2.30 -8.41
CA THR A 277 14.21 1.27 -8.95
C THR A 277 15.70 1.57 -8.70
N THR A 278 16.05 2.78 -8.27
CA THR A 278 17.43 3.18 -8.02
C THR A 278 17.89 2.71 -6.64
N PRO A 279 19.00 1.95 -6.52
CA PRO A 279 19.56 1.55 -5.23
C PRO A 279 19.87 2.75 -4.33
N LEU A 280 19.63 2.61 -3.00
CA LEU A 280 19.84 3.70 -2.04
C LEU A 280 21.28 4.20 -2.00
N GLU A 281 22.25 3.30 -2.20
CA GLU A 281 23.67 3.65 -2.23
C GLU A 281 23.99 4.64 -3.36
N ILE A 282 23.30 4.51 -4.50
CA ILE A 282 23.42 5.43 -5.64
C ILE A 282 22.64 6.71 -5.37
N LEU A 283 21.39 6.57 -4.88
CA LEU A 283 20.50 7.69 -4.60
C LEU A 283 21.05 8.64 -3.53
N HIS A 284 21.73 8.09 -2.49
CA HIS A 284 22.29 8.83 -1.36
C HIS A 284 23.78 9.10 -1.49
N LYS A 285 24.40 8.80 -2.62
CA LYS A 285 25.85 8.96 -2.78
C LYS A 285 26.28 10.41 -2.58
N LYS A 286 27.17 10.61 -1.62
CA LYS A 286 27.84 11.90 -1.41
C LYS A 286 28.98 12.05 -2.43
N GLY A 287 28.78 12.84 -3.46
CA GLY A 287 29.77 13.08 -4.50
C GLY A 287 29.25 12.77 -5.90
N SER A 288 30.13 12.82 -6.90
CA SER A 288 29.79 12.52 -8.29
C SER A 288 29.51 11.03 -8.50
N LEU A 289 28.50 10.73 -9.32
CA LEU A 289 28.24 9.37 -9.78
C LEU A 289 29.31 8.94 -10.78
N ASN A 290 29.76 7.69 -10.73
CA ASN A 290 30.57 7.09 -11.78
C ASN A 290 29.68 6.79 -13.02
N GLU A 291 30.31 6.25 -14.08
CA GLU A 291 29.61 5.99 -15.35
C GLU A 291 28.43 5.01 -15.19
N ILE A 292 28.66 3.90 -14.49
CA ILE A 292 27.62 2.86 -14.23
C ILE A 292 26.50 3.42 -13.38
N GLU A 293 26.83 4.09 -12.29
CA GLU A 293 25.83 4.72 -11.40
C GLU A 293 25.02 5.80 -12.12
N THR A 294 25.65 6.53 -13.06
CA THR A 294 24.95 7.52 -13.89
C THR A 294 23.97 6.84 -14.85
N ILE A 295 24.33 5.69 -15.43
CA ILE A 295 23.44 4.90 -16.26
C ILE A 295 22.24 4.42 -15.42
N VAL A 296 22.49 3.80 -14.27
CA VAL A 296 21.45 3.35 -13.33
C VAL A 296 20.53 4.50 -12.94
N MET A 297 21.10 5.67 -12.59
CA MET A 297 20.29 6.85 -12.24
C MET A 297 19.44 7.34 -13.41
N ARG A 298 19.91 7.23 -14.66
CA ARG A 298 19.15 7.67 -15.84
C ARG A 298 18.03 6.70 -16.24
N THR A 299 18.12 5.41 -15.89
CA THR A 299 17.10 4.42 -16.23
C THR A 299 15.75 4.68 -15.51
N HIS A 300 15.75 5.48 -14.43
CA HIS A 300 14.48 5.83 -13.75
C HIS A 300 13.47 6.53 -14.68
N GLY A 301 13.94 7.30 -15.66
CA GLY A 301 13.07 7.92 -16.67
C GLY A 301 12.47 6.92 -17.66
N GLY A 302 13.16 5.80 -17.94
CA GLY A 302 12.70 4.75 -18.84
C GLY A 302 11.58 3.87 -18.20
N CYS A 303 11.66 3.63 -16.90
CA CYS A 303 10.60 2.92 -16.19
C CYS A 303 9.24 3.62 -16.28
N ASN A 304 9.26 4.95 -16.46
CA ASN A 304 8.03 5.72 -16.68
C ASN A 304 7.43 5.50 -18.09
N GLN A 305 8.18 4.95 -19.04
CA GLN A 305 7.69 4.70 -20.41
C GLN A 305 7.02 3.34 -20.57
N GLU A 306 7.44 2.34 -19.82
CA GLU A 306 6.82 1.00 -19.87
C GLU A 306 5.49 0.92 -19.08
N SER A 307 5.28 1.86 -18.13
CA SER A 307 4.04 2.02 -17.38
C SER A 307 3.10 3.11 -17.93
N THR A 308 3.37 3.62 -19.14
CA THR A 308 2.47 4.59 -19.78
C THR A 308 1.19 3.89 -20.21
N PHE A 309 0.13 4.20 -19.49
CA PHE A 309 -1.24 3.91 -19.82
C PHE A 309 -1.50 4.21 -21.30
N GLU A 310 -1.93 3.23 -22.07
CA GLU A 310 -2.68 3.49 -23.28
C GLU A 310 -3.99 4.19 -22.86
N VAL A 311 -3.95 5.49 -22.80
CA VAL A 311 -5.18 6.29 -22.81
C VAL A 311 -5.80 6.05 -24.20
N GLN A 312 -6.70 5.07 -24.27
CA GLN A 312 -7.52 4.90 -25.48
C GLN A 312 -8.28 6.22 -25.68
N THR A 313 -7.82 6.96 -26.68
CA THR A 313 -8.45 8.18 -27.19
C THR A 313 -9.79 7.89 -27.86
#